data_029e30db9f563fe9d219b8c4c13dc68e
#
_entry.id   029e30db9f563fe9d219b8c4c13dc68e
#
_cell.length_a   1.000
_cell.length_b   1.000
_cell.length_c   1.000
_cell.angle_alpha   90.00
_cell.angle_beta   90.00
_cell.angle_gamma   90.00
#
_symmetry.space_group_name_H-M   'P 1'
#
loop_
_entity.id
_entity.type
_entity.pdbx_description
1 polymer ?
#
loop_
_entity_poly.entity_id
_entity_poly.type
_entity_poly.pdbx_seq_one_letter_code
_entity_poly.pdbx_strand_id
1 'polypeptide(L)'
;MREGQYQAACDQFMLVSDTGDAIALIRQCRYALGLEKQQAGEYEAAAALFESLGVYEDAQTRGQLCRYTAGTNALSAGELEKAAEQLLAAGDYKDAPQKFADVATTLGNAALEAGDNQTAIGWLEQLPESEETRAAINRAVYAYAEQLVSDGQKEAAAIEFYSLGGYEDAMARGNALEYELAMSEKAQDIHSALDRLEALGDYGDAAAQADECRYEIAKTAMNAGELQDALDAFEALGDAQDAPEQAQRCRYLLAQRAVSAGEYDEAIALYEACGAYLDAEDGAMQARYAKAAALFDAQEYEAAAKAFAELGSYEDAKQRVTDSEDAWLSADYNSARMDTELGNYAAVIDELAAYYESELPPRYAQMHDMYESACLARAQELTALGKPLDALPILKRIEGNKNAKKRMEAYVYQLIGRWKDTRGTEYVFREDGSCCIAGKEGYFGGSGYEITVGDEPYPTKGEYSVVSVRGKTVTLRGLQSGRTIRLSYLGEPTDREESADNPEN
;
A
#
# COMPACT_ATOMS: atom_id res chain seq x y z
N MET A 1 -30.89 11.43 76.64
CA MET A 1 -29.90 12.51 76.46
C MET A 1 -30.44 13.77 77.11
N ARG A 2 -29.63 14.50 77.86
CA ARG A 2 -30.01 15.80 78.43
C ARG A 2 -29.61 16.90 77.46
N GLU A 3 -30.35 18.00 77.36
CA GLU A 3 -29.98 19.18 76.57
C GLU A 3 -28.52 19.60 76.86
N GLY A 4 -27.75 20.01 75.88
CA GLY A 4 -26.34 20.45 75.96
C GLY A 4 -25.27 19.35 76.03
N GLN A 5 -25.61 18.09 75.86
CA GLN A 5 -24.67 16.99 75.94
C GLN A 5 -24.58 16.15 74.60
N TYR A 6 -25.15 16.68 73.52
CA TYR A 6 -25.27 15.92 72.26
C TYR A 6 -23.92 15.63 71.60
N GLN A 7 -22.96 16.56 71.66
CA GLN A 7 -21.63 16.35 71.12
C GLN A 7 -20.92 15.20 71.84
N ALA A 8 -20.85 15.23 73.17
CA ALA A 8 -20.26 14.20 73.98
C ALA A 8 -20.93 12.83 73.79
N ALA A 9 -22.25 12.79 73.63
CA ALA A 9 -22.98 11.55 73.32
C ALA A 9 -22.61 11.03 71.92
N CYS A 10 -22.52 11.89 70.94
CA CYS A 10 -22.12 11.51 69.56
C CYS A 10 -20.74 10.90 69.57
N ASP A 11 -19.76 11.52 70.25
CA ASP A 11 -18.38 11.06 70.35
C ASP A 11 -18.29 9.68 71.00
N GLN A 12 -19.09 9.42 72.04
CA GLN A 12 -19.15 8.11 72.70
C GLN A 12 -19.79 7.03 71.78
N PHE A 13 -20.81 7.33 71.01
CA PHE A 13 -21.42 6.39 70.09
C PHE A 13 -20.50 6.09 68.88
N MET A 14 -19.68 7.06 68.46
CA MET A 14 -18.71 6.84 67.41
C MET A 14 -17.63 5.80 67.79
N LEU A 15 -17.33 5.65 69.10
CA LEU A 15 -16.40 4.60 69.57
C LEU A 15 -16.95 3.16 69.44
N VAL A 16 -18.28 3.00 69.24
CA VAL A 16 -18.97 1.73 69.08
C VAL A 16 -19.77 1.68 67.79
N SER A 17 -19.27 2.33 66.76
CA SER A 17 -19.99 2.59 65.47
C SER A 17 -20.30 1.35 64.65
N ASP A 18 -19.76 0.15 65.04
CA ASP A 18 -19.94 -1.09 64.29
C ASP A 18 -21.34 -1.72 64.47
N THR A 19 -22.18 -1.18 65.30
CA THR A 19 -23.54 -1.67 65.53
C THR A 19 -24.59 -0.74 64.88
N GLY A 20 -25.64 -1.34 64.27
CA GLY A 20 -26.73 -0.58 63.64
C GLY A 20 -27.44 0.39 64.60
N ASP A 21 -27.56 0.06 65.88
CA ASP A 21 -28.16 0.90 66.92
C ASP A 21 -27.28 2.11 67.18
N ALA A 22 -25.95 1.96 67.21
CA ALA A 22 -25.03 3.07 67.38
C ALA A 22 -25.11 4.07 66.19
N ILE A 23 -25.25 3.61 64.99
CA ILE A 23 -25.42 4.44 63.79
C ILE A 23 -26.72 5.28 63.92
N ALA A 24 -27.83 4.68 64.33
CA ALA A 24 -29.11 5.37 64.53
C ALA A 24 -28.99 6.44 65.61
N LEU A 25 -28.33 6.13 66.72
CA LEU A 25 -28.12 7.07 67.85
C LEU A 25 -27.15 8.21 67.44
N ILE A 26 -26.11 7.91 66.65
CA ILE A 26 -25.22 8.94 66.08
C ILE A 26 -26.00 9.94 65.23
N ARG A 27 -26.89 9.47 64.35
CA ARG A 27 -27.75 10.34 63.53
C ARG A 27 -28.65 11.17 64.35
N GLN A 28 -29.32 10.60 65.41
CA GLN A 28 -30.18 11.31 66.33
C GLN A 28 -29.41 12.39 67.11
N CYS A 29 -28.20 12.08 67.59
CA CYS A 29 -27.36 13.03 68.32
C CYS A 29 -26.93 14.20 67.41
N ARG A 30 -26.46 13.86 66.14
CA ARG A 30 -26.07 14.89 65.19
C ARG A 30 -27.24 15.80 64.81
N TYR A 31 -28.42 15.23 64.63
CA TYR A 31 -29.65 16.02 64.37
C TYR A 31 -29.99 16.96 65.53
N ALA A 32 -30.00 16.46 66.79
CA ALA A 32 -30.23 17.25 67.94
C ALA A 32 -29.16 18.35 68.15
N LEU A 33 -27.89 18.03 67.90
CA LEU A 33 -26.81 19.01 67.93
C LEU A 33 -26.97 20.08 66.82
N GLY A 34 -27.40 19.67 65.62
CA GLY A 34 -27.75 20.59 64.54
C GLY A 34 -28.84 21.57 64.95
N LEU A 35 -29.92 21.10 65.66
CA LEU A 35 -30.97 21.96 66.17
C LEU A 35 -30.45 22.92 67.25
N GLU A 36 -29.59 22.46 68.17
CA GLU A 36 -28.95 23.30 69.18
C GLU A 36 -28.09 24.41 68.54
N LYS A 37 -27.25 24.05 67.54
CA LYS A 37 -26.43 25.00 66.79
C LYS A 37 -27.31 26.02 66.04
N GLN A 38 -28.41 25.58 65.42
CA GLN A 38 -29.36 26.43 64.71
C GLN A 38 -30.00 27.45 65.69
N GLN A 39 -30.40 27.01 66.87
CA GLN A 39 -30.98 27.89 67.90
C GLN A 39 -29.97 28.90 68.47
N ALA A 40 -28.71 28.53 68.58
CA ALA A 40 -27.61 29.39 68.97
C ALA A 40 -27.22 30.43 67.91
N GLY A 41 -27.77 30.34 66.70
CA GLY A 41 -27.40 31.22 65.57
C GLY A 41 -26.13 30.79 64.86
N GLU A 42 -25.58 29.63 65.20
CA GLU A 42 -24.39 29.03 64.53
C GLU A 42 -24.78 28.26 63.25
N TYR A 43 -25.34 29.01 62.30
CA TYR A 43 -26.01 28.43 61.11
C TYR A 43 -25.07 27.60 60.24
N GLU A 44 -23.81 27.99 60.06
CA GLU A 44 -22.85 27.24 59.24
C GLU A 44 -22.54 25.87 59.88
N ALA A 45 -22.31 25.85 61.19
CA ALA A 45 -22.08 24.61 61.93
C ALA A 45 -23.33 23.70 61.92
N ALA A 46 -24.50 24.29 62.07
CA ALA A 46 -25.77 23.58 62.00
C ALA A 46 -25.99 22.96 60.58
N ALA A 47 -25.72 23.71 59.54
CA ALA A 47 -25.83 23.25 58.18
C ALA A 47 -24.95 22.04 57.92
N ALA A 48 -23.67 22.10 58.31
CA ALA A 48 -22.71 20.98 58.15
C ALA A 48 -23.16 19.70 58.85
N LEU A 49 -23.77 19.85 60.05
CA LEU A 49 -24.33 18.71 60.76
C LEU A 49 -25.55 18.12 60.05
N PHE A 50 -26.47 18.92 59.57
CA PHE A 50 -27.64 18.45 58.83
C PHE A 50 -27.30 17.86 57.53
N GLU A 51 -26.36 18.43 56.76
CA GLU A 51 -25.86 17.90 55.50
C GLU A 51 -25.20 16.49 55.67
N SER A 52 -24.49 16.30 56.79
CA SER A 52 -23.87 15.00 57.13
C SER A 52 -24.91 13.89 57.40
N LEU A 53 -26.18 14.25 57.62
CA LEU A 53 -27.27 13.33 57.90
C LEU A 53 -28.03 12.87 56.63
N GLY A 54 -27.87 13.58 55.53
CA GLY A 54 -28.53 13.26 54.25
C GLY A 54 -30.05 13.27 54.36
N VAL A 55 -30.70 12.16 54.05
CA VAL A 55 -32.16 12.00 54.02
C VAL A 55 -32.79 11.71 55.43
N TYR A 56 -32.06 11.99 56.49
CA TYR A 56 -32.58 11.76 57.88
C TYR A 56 -33.55 12.88 58.31
N GLU A 57 -34.79 12.50 58.65
CA GLU A 57 -35.85 13.43 59.04
C GLU A 57 -35.97 14.62 58.04
N ASP A 58 -36.01 15.83 58.48
CA ASP A 58 -36.03 17.08 57.71
C ASP A 58 -34.62 17.72 57.58
N ALA A 59 -33.52 16.93 57.83
CA ALA A 59 -32.17 17.46 57.91
C ALA A 59 -31.73 18.16 56.59
N GLN A 60 -32.09 17.63 55.43
CA GLN A 60 -31.79 18.27 54.14
C GLN A 60 -32.38 19.68 54.06
N THR A 61 -33.69 19.83 54.39
CA THR A 61 -34.38 21.14 54.36
C THR A 61 -33.82 22.08 55.42
N ARG A 62 -33.46 21.57 56.61
CA ARG A 62 -32.80 22.37 57.65
C ARG A 62 -31.42 22.81 57.28
N GLY A 63 -30.64 21.93 56.64
CA GLY A 63 -29.33 22.29 56.10
C GLY A 63 -29.44 23.46 55.12
N GLN A 64 -30.36 23.36 54.16
CA GLN A 64 -30.65 24.44 53.21
C GLN A 64 -31.08 25.71 53.84
N LEU A 65 -32.02 25.64 54.84
CA LEU A 65 -32.46 26.80 55.62
C LEU A 65 -31.28 27.46 56.35
N CYS A 66 -30.41 26.66 56.96
CA CYS A 66 -29.27 27.19 57.74
C CYS A 66 -28.27 27.87 56.76
N ARG A 67 -27.97 27.25 55.62
CA ARG A 67 -27.15 27.86 54.57
C ARG A 67 -27.72 29.15 54.05
N TYR A 68 -28.98 29.15 53.72
CA TYR A 68 -29.71 30.37 53.31
C TYR A 68 -29.65 31.49 54.40
N THR A 69 -29.85 31.13 55.67
CA THR A 69 -29.80 32.10 56.76
C THR A 69 -28.38 32.63 56.98
N ALA A 70 -27.38 31.76 56.95
CA ALA A 70 -25.99 32.17 57.03
C ALA A 70 -25.60 33.11 55.87
N GLY A 71 -26.01 32.78 54.65
CA GLY A 71 -25.76 33.61 53.46
C GLY A 71 -26.44 34.97 53.52
N THR A 72 -27.72 35.05 53.99
CA THR A 72 -28.44 36.34 54.14
C THR A 72 -27.86 37.19 55.27
N ASN A 73 -27.36 36.57 56.35
CA ASN A 73 -26.68 37.30 57.46
C ASN A 73 -25.30 37.84 56.93
N ALA A 74 -24.52 37.06 56.25
CA ALA A 74 -23.26 37.47 55.63
C ALA A 74 -23.49 38.65 54.65
N LEU A 75 -24.54 38.53 53.77
CA LEU A 75 -24.91 39.61 52.84
C LEU A 75 -25.24 40.92 53.62
N SER A 76 -25.99 40.84 54.75
CA SER A 76 -26.31 41.97 55.57
C SER A 76 -25.08 42.58 56.27
N ALA A 77 -24.07 41.78 56.55
CA ALA A 77 -22.80 42.23 57.13
C ALA A 77 -21.80 42.78 56.06
N GLY A 78 -22.12 42.68 54.76
CA GLY A 78 -21.24 43.09 53.68
C GLY A 78 -20.13 42.09 53.38
N GLU A 79 -20.23 40.85 53.90
CA GLU A 79 -19.26 39.74 53.65
C GLU A 79 -19.68 39.00 52.40
N LEU A 80 -19.45 39.64 51.23
CA LEU A 80 -20.03 39.18 49.95
C LEU A 80 -19.55 37.78 49.52
N GLU A 81 -18.28 37.46 49.62
CA GLU A 81 -17.73 36.15 49.23
C GLU A 81 -18.35 35.04 50.09
N LYS A 82 -18.47 35.29 51.41
CA LYS A 82 -19.08 34.34 52.31
C LYS A 82 -20.59 34.22 52.06
N ALA A 83 -21.24 35.31 51.69
CA ALA A 83 -22.67 35.32 51.33
C ALA A 83 -22.87 34.44 50.06
N ALA A 84 -22.03 34.59 49.02
CA ALA A 84 -22.10 33.81 47.82
C ALA A 84 -21.90 32.30 48.11
N GLU A 85 -20.89 31.94 48.90
CA GLU A 85 -20.61 30.54 49.27
C GLU A 85 -21.82 29.88 49.94
N GLN A 86 -22.41 30.57 50.96
CA GLN A 86 -23.50 30.01 51.69
C GLN A 86 -24.83 29.99 50.91
N LEU A 87 -25.07 30.98 50.05
CA LEU A 87 -26.28 31.04 49.20
C LEU A 87 -26.19 29.96 48.10
N LEU A 88 -25.02 29.73 47.50
CA LEU A 88 -24.79 28.67 46.55
C LEU A 88 -25.05 27.29 47.20
N ALA A 89 -24.52 27.08 48.42
CA ALA A 89 -24.71 25.85 49.19
C ALA A 89 -26.17 25.64 49.62
N ALA A 90 -26.97 26.69 49.70
CA ALA A 90 -28.43 26.59 49.98
C ALA A 90 -29.22 25.98 48.82
N GLY A 91 -28.63 25.91 47.60
CA GLY A 91 -29.26 25.38 46.38
C GLY A 91 -30.57 26.12 46.05
N ASP A 92 -31.59 25.39 45.66
CA ASP A 92 -32.89 25.94 45.22
C ASP A 92 -33.79 26.39 46.41
N TYR A 93 -33.23 26.64 47.62
CA TYR A 93 -33.99 27.02 48.74
C TYR A 93 -34.43 28.48 48.64
N LYS A 94 -35.78 28.70 48.55
CA LYS A 94 -36.40 30.03 48.40
C LYS A 94 -35.79 30.83 47.24
N ASP A 95 -35.33 32.05 47.53
CA ASP A 95 -34.67 32.97 46.58
C ASP A 95 -33.14 32.94 46.68
N ALA A 96 -32.55 31.83 47.20
CA ALA A 96 -31.13 31.68 47.30
C ALA A 96 -30.43 31.78 45.93
N PRO A 97 -30.93 31.13 44.84
CA PRO A 97 -30.32 31.27 43.51
C PRO A 97 -30.29 32.71 43.01
N GLN A 98 -31.38 33.48 43.25
CA GLN A 98 -31.42 34.87 42.80
C GLN A 98 -30.44 35.73 43.61
N LYS A 99 -30.43 35.56 44.92
CA LYS A 99 -29.51 36.31 45.83
C LYS A 99 -28.07 35.98 45.55
N PHE A 100 -27.77 34.70 45.25
CA PHE A 100 -26.45 34.27 44.80
C PHE A 100 -26.04 34.99 43.50
N ALA A 101 -26.94 35.02 42.51
CA ALA A 101 -26.68 35.70 41.25
C ALA A 101 -26.40 37.20 41.44
N ASP A 102 -27.18 37.87 42.28
CA ASP A 102 -26.97 39.30 42.60
C ASP A 102 -25.58 39.53 43.22
N VAL A 103 -25.20 38.67 44.19
CA VAL A 103 -23.89 38.75 44.86
C VAL A 103 -22.76 38.43 43.95
N ALA A 104 -22.85 37.34 43.20
CA ALA A 104 -21.84 36.93 42.26
C ALA A 104 -21.61 37.96 41.15
N THR A 105 -22.71 38.61 40.67
CA THR A 105 -22.61 39.75 39.74
C THR A 105 -21.86 40.92 40.36
N THR A 106 -22.15 41.24 41.63
CA THR A 106 -21.50 42.33 42.37
C THR A 106 -20.01 42.05 42.55
N LEU A 107 -19.64 40.81 42.93
CA LEU A 107 -18.25 40.38 43.10
C LEU A 107 -17.49 40.37 41.75
N GLY A 108 -18.12 39.85 40.69
CA GLY A 108 -17.56 39.83 39.35
C GLY A 108 -17.27 41.25 38.83
N ASN A 109 -18.24 42.17 38.98
CA ASN A 109 -18.04 43.56 38.58
C ASN A 109 -16.96 44.28 39.41
N ALA A 110 -16.94 44.06 40.73
CA ALA A 110 -15.90 44.66 41.61
C ALA A 110 -14.50 44.13 41.24
N ALA A 111 -14.36 42.86 40.90
CA ALA A 111 -13.12 42.28 40.44
C ALA A 111 -12.69 42.88 39.08
N LEU A 112 -13.63 43.09 38.14
CA LEU A 112 -13.33 43.79 36.85
C LEU A 112 -12.85 45.21 37.07
N GLU A 113 -13.50 45.98 37.98
CA GLU A 113 -13.08 47.34 38.33
C GLU A 113 -11.69 47.39 38.97
N ALA A 114 -11.33 46.35 39.71
CA ALA A 114 -10.01 46.17 40.31
C ALA A 114 -8.95 45.70 39.35
N GLY A 115 -9.31 45.28 38.14
CA GLY A 115 -8.40 44.66 37.14
C GLY A 115 -8.06 43.22 37.45
N ASP A 116 -8.75 42.55 38.40
CA ASP A 116 -8.64 41.12 38.66
C ASP A 116 -9.59 40.35 37.78
N ASN A 117 -9.24 40.31 36.49
CA ASN A 117 -10.08 39.75 35.44
C ASN A 117 -10.35 38.26 35.63
N GLN A 118 -9.36 37.49 36.10
CA GLN A 118 -9.51 36.06 36.34
C GLN A 118 -10.52 35.73 37.44
N THR A 119 -10.46 36.48 38.55
CA THR A 119 -11.45 36.36 39.62
C THR A 119 -12.85 36.80 39.14
N ALA A 120 -12.91 37.82 38.30
CA ALA A 120 -14.17 38.26 37.71
C ALA A 120 -14.82 37.17 36.84
N ILE A 121 -14.05 36.51 35.96
CA ILE A 121 -14.52 35.39 35.14
C ILE A 121 -15.07 34.29 36.05
N GLY A 122 -14.30 33.88 37.08
CA GLY A 122 -14.71 32.81 38.00
C GLY A 122 -16.03 33.06 38.73
N TRP A 123 -16.39 34.32 39.04
CA TRP A 123 -17.70 34.64 39.60
C TRP A 123 -18.80 34.68 38.56
N LEU A 124 -18.52 35.24 37.37
CA LEU A 124 -19.53 35.41 36.31
C LEU A 124 -19.92 34.07 35.67
N GLU A 125 -19.00 33.12 35.54
CA GLU A 125 -19.27 31.77 35.01
C GLU A 125 -20.19 30.93 35.87
N GLN A 126 -20.33 31.28 37.17
CA GLN A 126 -21.25 30.59 38.07
C GLN A 126 -22.70 31.08 37.92
N LEU A 127 -22.92 32.14 37.15
CA LEU A 127 -24.25 32.69 36.92
C LEU A 127 -25.04 31.87 35.88
N PRO A 128 -26.38 31.87 35.97
CA PRO A 128 -27.21 31.30 34.93
C PRO A 128 -26.91 31.92 33.57
N GLU A 129 -26.94 31.08 32.54
CA GLU A 129 -26.70 31.55 31.18
C GLU A 129 -27.77 32.54 30.72
N SER A 130 -27.36 33.74 30.38
CA SER A 130 -28.18 34.80 29.82
C SER A 130 -27.36 35.63 28.84
N GLU A 131 -28.01 36.48 28.06
CA GLU A 131 -27.30 37.37 27.12
C GLU A 131 -26.43 38.38 27.90
N GLU A 132 -26.93 38.89 29.03
CA GLU A 132 -26.21 39.80 29.90
C GLU A 132 -25.02 39.15 30.59
N THR A 133 -25.19 37.90 31.09
CA THR A 133 -24.10 37.15 31.70
C THR A 133 -22.99 36.86 30.67
N ARG A 134 -23.38 36.42 29.48
CA ARG A 134 -22.44 36.15 28.38
C ARG A 134 -21.66 37.41 27.98
N ALA A 135 -22.35 38.55 27.86
CA ALA A 135 -21.70 39.83 27.55
C ALA A 135 -20.72 40.28 28.66
N ALA A 136 -21.05 40.04 29.94
CA ALA A 136 -20.15 40.31 31.05
C ALA A 136 -18.92 39.43 31.06
N ILE A 137 -19.09 38.12 30.83
CA ILE A 137 -17.98 37.12 30.69
C ILE A 137 -17.09 37.51 29.52
N ASN A 138 -17.65 37.77 28.33
CA ASN A 138 -16.86 38.15 27.18
C ASN A 138 -16.00 39.41 27.43
N ARG A 139 -16.57 40.41 28.13
CA ARG A 139 -15.81 41.60 28.52
C ARG A 139 -14.67 41.27 29.48
N ALA A 140 -14.91 40.38 30.45
CA ALA A 140 -13.91 39.98 31.44
C ALA A 140 -12.78 39.19 30.77
N VAL A 141 -13.12 38.22 29.89
CA VAL A 141 -12.17 37.42 29.14
C VAL A 141 -11.33 38.31 28.17
N TYR A 142 -11.99 39.28 27.52
CA TYR A 142 -11.27 40.20 26.63
C TYR A 142 -10.27 41.06 27.44
N ALA A 143 -10.69 41.63 28.61
CA ALA A 143 -9.78 42.37 29.48
C ALA A 143 -8.65 41.51 30.05
N TYR A 144 -8.91 40.23 30.33
CA TYR A 144 -7.91 39.29 30.79
C TYR A 144 -6.89 38.99 29.65
N ALA A 145 -7.38 38.78 28.42
CA ALA A 145 -6.51 38.61 27.27
C ALA A 145 -5.57 39.81 27.05
N GLU A 146 -6.10 41.06 27.15
CA GLU A 146 -5.27 42.26 27.07
C GLU A 146 -4.24 42.36 28.20
N GLN A 147 -4.59 41.93 29.38
CA GLN A 147 -3.64 41.85 30.52
C GLN A 147 -2.53 40.86 30.22
N LEU A 148 -2.87 39.66 29.70
CA LEU A 148 -1.86 38.64 29.30
C LEU A 148 -0.93 39.18 28.23
N VAL A 149 -1.41 39.97 27.25
CA VAL A 149 -0.55 40.65 26.26
C VAL A 149 0.45 41.58 26.94
N SER A 150 -0.04 42.38 27.91
CA SER A 150 0.78 43.33 28.67
C SER A 150 1.86 42.65 29.49
N ASP A 151 1.56 41.45 30.01
CA ASP A 151 2.45 40.61 30.79
C ASP A 151 3.41 39.76 29.90
N GLY A 152 3.30 39.90 28.57
CA GLY A 152 4.14 39.18 27.59
C GLY A 152 3.73 37.75 27.39
N GLN A 153 2.59 37.29 27.91
CA GLN A 153 2.08 35.92 27.80
C GLN A 153 1.24 35.76 26.50
N LYS A 154 1.87 35.94 25.34
CA LYS A 154 1.16 36.05 24.07
C LYS A 154 0.40 34.79 23.66
N GLU A 155 0.94 33.60 23.96
CA GLU A 155 0.24 32.32 23.67
C GLU A 155 -1.06 32.22 24.46
N ALA A 156 -1.01 32.50 25.79
CA ALA A 156 -2.19 32.47 26.63
C ALA A 156 -3.20 33.52 26.18
N ALA A 157 -2.71 34.72 25.81
CA ALA A 157 -3.57 35.79 25.32
C ALA A 157 -4.30 35.40 24.01
N ALA A 158 -3.60 34.75 23.06
CA ALA A 158 -4.20 34.30 21.82
C ALA A 158 -5.32 33.28 22.05
N ILE A 159 -5.11 32.32 22.96
CA ILE A 159 -6.13 31.34 23.37
C ILE A 159 -7.38 32.03 23.89
N GLU A 160 -7.21 33.00 24.80
CA GLU A 160 -8.34 33.75 25.38
C GLU A 160 -9.09 34.58 24.32
N PHE A 161 -8.36 35.25 23.40
CA PHE A 161 -9.00 35.95 22.29
C PHE A 161 -9.76 35.00 21.35
N TYR A 162 -9.24 33.82 21.03
CA TYR A 162 -9.98 32.85 20.21
C TYR A 162 -11.21 32.29 20.90
N SER A 163 -11.20 32.16 22.25
CA SER A 163 -12.36 31.71 23.01
C SER A 163 -13.56 32.62 22.86
N LEU A 164 -13.30 33.91 22.60
CA LEU A 164 -14.33 34.95 22.43
C LEU A 164 -15.01 34.90 21.04
N GLY A 165 -14.43 34.21 20.08
CA GLY A 165 -14.99 34.10 18.73
C GLY A 165 -15.24 35.46 18.07
N GLY A 166 -16.49 35.72 17.68
CA GLY A 166 -16.88 36.97 17.01
C GLY A 166 -17.08 38.19 17.94
N TYR A 167 -16.58 38.15 19.16
CA TYR A 167 -16.69 39.29 20.07
C TYR A 167 -15.67 40.39 19.71
N GLU A 168 -16.18 41.61 19.42
CA GLU A 168 -15.35 42.75 18.99
C GLU A 168 -14.30 42.37 17.92
N ASP A 169 -13.02 42.68 18.15
CA ASP A 169 -11.89 42.36 17.27
C ASP A 169 -11.04 41.18 17.79
N ALA A 170 -11.58 40.37 18.72
CA ALA A 170 -10.84 39.30 19.39
C ALA A 170 -10.17 38.36 18.45
N MET A 171 -10.86 37.89 17.39
CA MET A 171 -10.27 37.03 16.36
C MET A 171 -9.09 37.70 15.66
N ALA A 172 -9.19 38.98 15.33
CA ALA A 172 -8.10 39.71 14.69
C ALA A 172 -6.89 39.87 15.61
N ARG A 173 -7.16 40.08 16.93
CA ARG A 173 -6.11 40.14 17.97
C ARG A 173 -5.42 38.81 18.16
N GLY A 174 -6.19 37.71 18.22
CA GLY A 174 -5.67 36.37 18.30
C GLY A 174 -4.75 36.05 17.10
N ASN A 175 -5.23 36.30 15.89
CA ASN A 175 -4.45 36.11 14.67
C ASN A 175 -3.15 36.95 14.65
N ALA A 176 -3.20 38.19 15.12
CA ALA A 176 -2.02 39.05 15.18
C ALA A 176 -0.97 38.48 16.16
N LEU A 177 -1.40 37.99 17.31
CA LEU A 177 -0.49 37.36 18.28
C LEU A 177 0.12 36.06 17.76
N GLU A 178 -0.70 35.18 17.16
CA GLU A 178 -0.21 33.94 16.55
C GLU A 178 0.81 34.24 15.42
N TYR A 179 0.56 35.26 14.60
CA TYR A 179 1.51 35.68 13.59
C TYR A 179 2.83 36.18 14.19
N GLU A 180 2.76 37.00 15.25
CA GLU A 180 3.97 37.47 15.96
C GLU A 180 4.75 36.31 16.59
N LEU A 181 4.06 35.32 17.19
CA LEU A 181 4.65 34.11 17.75
C LEU A 181 5.36 33.31 16.66
N ALA A 182 4.67 33.03 15.55
CA ALA A 182 5.23 32.33 14.40
C ALA A 182 6.52 32.98 13.90
N MET A 183 6.49 34.29 13.70
CA MET A 183 7.66 35.04 13.22
C MET A 183 8.82 35.06 14.24
N SER A 184 8.53 35.02 15.53
CA SER A 184 9.55 34.96 16.57
C SER A 184 10.21 33.56 16.69
N GLU A 185 9.45 32.51 16.42
CA GLU A 185 9.90 31.10 16.47
C GLU A 185 10.64 30.67 15.21
N LYS A 186 10.40 31.34 14.07
CA LYS A 186 10.91 30.94 12.74
C LYS A 186 12.41 30.60 12.69
N ALA A 187 13.23 31.29 13.46
CA ALA A 187 14.69 31.06 13.49
C ALA A 187 15.11 29.93 14.42
N GLN A 188 14.28 29.52 15.37
CA GLN A 188 14.59 28.53 16.41
C GLN A 188 13.90 27.20 16.15
N ASP A 189 12.65 27.24 15.78
CA ASP A 189 11.81 26.09 15.44
C ASP A 189 10.92 26.43 14.22
N ILE A 190 11.45 26.20 13.04
CA ILE A 190 10.77 26.49 11.81
C ILE A 190 9.51 25.64 11.59
N HIS A 191 9.43 24.43 12.19
CA HIS A 191 8.27 23.57 12.09
C HIS A 191 7.11 24.13 12.92
N SER A 192 7.37 24.55 14.15
CA SER A 192 6.35 25.21 14.97
C SER A 192 5.86 26.51 14.33
N ALA A 193 6.77 27.29 13.75
CA ALA A 193 6.41 28.49 13.02
C ALA A 193 5.52 28.18 11.80
N LEU A 194 5.83 27.12 11.05
CA LEU A 194 5.03 26.69 9.91
C LEU A 194 3.61 26.29 10.34
N ASP A 195 3.47 25.47 11.39
CA ASP A 195 2.17 25.03 11.89
C ASP A 195 1.28 26.21 12.26
N ARG A 196 1.83 27.23 12.95
CA ARG A 196 1.11 28.46 13.29
C ARG A 196 0.70 29.27 12.06
N LEU A 197 1.59 29.41 11.09
CA LEU A 197 1.34 30.15 9.85
C LEU A 197 0.27 29.48 9.00
N GLU A 198 0.28 28.15 8.93
CA GLU A 198 -0.76 27.37 8.26
C GLU A 198 -2.13 27.53 8.92
N ALA A 199 -2.16 27.53 10.24
CA ALA A 199 -3.39 27.74 10.99
C ALA A 199 -3.99 29.14 10.76
N LEU A 200 -3.16 30.15 10.48
CA LEU A 200 -3.58 31.51 10.16
C LEU A 200 -4.16 31.65 8.73
N GLY A 201 -3.86 30.72 7.82
CA GLY A 201 -4.40 30.71 6.47
C GLY A 201 -4.15 32.02 5.70
N ASP A 202 -5.23 32.69 5.30
CA ASP A 202 -5.17 33.94 4.49
C ASP A 202 -4.92 35.19 5.35
N TYR A 203 -4.51 35.07 6.60
CA TYR A 203 -4.23 36.23 7.44
C TYR A 203 -2.96 36.95 7.01
N GLY A 204 -3.07 38.20 6.57
CA GLY A 204 -1.92 39.00 6.14
C GLY A 204 -1.12 38.33 5.03
N ASP A 205 0.17 38.07 5.27
CA ASP A 205 1.06 37.34 4.40
C ASP A 205 1.45 35.94 4.97
N ALA A 206 0.66 35.41 5.92
CA ALA A 206 0.95 34.15 6.61
C ALA A 206 1.18 33.00 5.61
N ALA A 207 0.38 32.91 4.56
CA ALA A 207 0.56 31.89 3.52
C ALA A 207 1.93 32.00 2.81
N ALA A 208 2.37 33.22 2.49
CA ALA A 208 3.67 33.45 1.88
C ALA A 208 4.82 33.10 2.85
N GLN A 209 4.66 33.42 4.14
CA GLN A 209 5.62 33.07 5.18
C GLN A 209 5.67 31.53 5.43
N ALA A 210 4.53 30.85 5.34
CA ALA A 210 4.46 29.39 5.39
C ALA A 210 5.23 28.75 4.22
N ASP A 211 5.06 29.28 2.99
CA ASP A 211 5.82 28.79 1.83
C ASP A 211 7.33 29.04 1.97
N GLU A 212 7.72 30.14 2.59
CA GLU A 212 9.14 30.39 2.91
C GLU A 212 9.67 29.38 3.95
N CYS A 213 8.87 29.04 4.97
CA CYS A 213 9.25 28.00 5.92
C CYS A 213 9.40 26.63 5.24
N ARG A 214 8.43 26.24 4.40
CA ARG A 214 8.48 24.97 3.63
C ARG A 214 9.72 24.93 2.75
N TYR A 215 10.04 26.05 2.09
CA TYR A 215 11.23 26.14 1.24
C TYR A 215 12.54 25.93 2.04
N GLU A 216 12.71 26.58 3.18
CA GLU A 216 13.93 26.41 4.02
C GLU A 216 13.99 25.01 4.66
N ILE A 217 12.85 24.38 4.98
CA ILE A 217 12.78 22.98 5.41
C ILE A 217 13.26 22.05 4.29
N ALA A 218 12.70 22.23 3.08
CA ALA A 218 13.10 21.44 1.90
C ALA A 218 14.59 21.56 1.60
N LYS A 219 15.13 22.78 1.67
CA LYS A 219 16.56 23.05 1.48
C LYS A 219 17.43 22.40 2.55
N THR A 220 16.95 22.38 3.78
CA THR A 220 17.64 21.71 4.89
C THR A 220 17.68 20.20 4.67
N ALA A 221 16.56 19.58 4.28
CA ALA A 221 16.46 18.17 3.91
C ALA A 221 17.40 17.83 2.74
N MET A 222 17.42 18.66 1.70
CA MET A 222 18.35 18.49 0.56
C MET A 222 19.80 18.50 1.02
N ASN A 223 20.20 19.42 1.91
CA ASN A 223 21.56 19.51 2.43
C ASN A 223 21.92 18.36 3.37
N ALA A 224 20.94 17.77 4.04
CA ALA A 224 21.09 16.55 4.86
C ALA A 224 21.20 15.27 3.99
N GLY A 225 20.93 15.36 2.70
CA GLY A 225 20.93 14.21 1.79
C GLY A 225 19.61 13.45 1.74
N GLU A 226 18.55 13.98 2.36
CA GLU A 226 17.18 13.49 2.32
C GLU A 226 16.51 13.96 1.01
N LEU A 227 17.07 13.49 -0.11
CA LEU A 227 16.79 14.05 -1.43
C LEU A 227 15.35 13.81 -1.90
N GLN A 228 14.72 12.71 -1.51
CA GLN A 228 13.33 12.42 -1.89
C GLN A 228 12.38 13.35 -1.15
N ASP A 229 12.55 13.50 0.16
CA ASP A 229 11.70 14.37 0.98
C ASP A 229 11.83 15.84 0.51
N ALA A 230 13.07 16.24 0.18
CA ALA A 230 13.33 17.56 -0.39
C ALA A 230 12.66 17.76 -1.75
N LEU A 231 12.70 16.75 -2.63
CA LEU A 231 12.06 16.77 -3.94
C LEU A 231 10.54 16.96 -3.79
N ASP A 232 9.91 16.13 -2.95
CA ASP A 232 8.47 16.17 -2.73
C ASP A 232 8.03 17.54 -2.17
N ALA A 233 8.83 18.10 -1.26
CA ALA A 233 8.57 19.41 -0.67
C ALA A 233 8.74 20.55 -1.69
N PHE A 234 9.77 20.52 -2.55
CA PHE A 234 9.94 21.53 -3.60
C PHE A 234 8.86 21.42 -4.69
N GLU A 235 8.41 20.21 -5.03
CA GLU A 235 7.29 20.01 -5.97
C GLU A 235 5.97 20.55 -5.40
N ALA A 236 5.73 20.37 -4.10
CA ALA A 236 4.55 20.91 -3.44
C ALA A 236 4.52 22.43 -3.40
N LEU A 237 5.69 23.09 -3.41
CA LEU A 237 5.81 24.54 -3.49
C LEU A 237 5.49 25.11 -4.89
N GLY A 238 5.46 24.27 -5.92
CA GLY A 238 5.15 24.70 -7.29
C GLY A 238 6.13 25.77 -7.79
N ASP A 239 5.58 26.90 -8.25
CA ASP A 239 6.38 28.00 -8.83
C ASP A 239 6.91 29.00 -7.78
N ALA A 240 6.84 28.67 -6.48
CA ALA A 240 7.34 29.55 -5.44
C ALA A 240 8.87 29.64 -5.47
N GLN A 241 9.41 30.81 -5.46
CA GLN A 241 10.86 31.10 -5.50
C GLN A 241 11.56 30.36 -6.66
N ASP A 242 12.64 29.60 -6.36
CA ASP A 242 13.35 28.72 -7.29
C ASP A 242 13.08 27.23 -7.03
N ALA A 243 11.95 26.91 -6.38
CA ALA A 243 11.57 25.54 -6.04
C ALA A 243 11.61 24.57 -7.25
N PRO A 244 11.15 24.97 -8.46
CA PRO A 244 11.27 24.12 -9.64
C PRO A 244 12.72 23.75 -9.98
N GLU A 245 13.65 24.70 -9.84
CA GLU A 245 15.08 24.45 -10.10
C GLU A 245 15.68 23.53 -9.02
N GLN A 246 15.34 23.74 -7.75
CA GLN A 246 15.78 22.86 -6.66
C GLN A 246 15.20 21.46 -6.78
N ALA A 247 13.95 21.32 -7.21
CA ALA A 247 13.35 20.01 -7.51
C ALA A 247 14.12 19.26 -8.61
N GLN A 248 14.48 19.95 -9.68
CA GLN A 248 15.34 19.37 -10.73
C GLN A 248 16.71 18.96 -10.19
N ARG A 249 17.29 19.76 -9.33
CA ARG A 249 18.56 19.44 -8.67
C ARG A 249 18.44 18.19 -7.79
N CYS A 250 17.37 18.07 -7.02
CA CYS A 250 17.12 16.85 -6.22
C CYS A 250 16.98 15.61 -7.11
N ARG A 251 16.19 15.68 -8.20
CA ARG A 251 16.06 14.57 -9.16
C ARG A 251 17.41 14.16 -9.75
N TYR A 252 18.22 15.15 -10.16
CA TYR A 252 19.54 14.89 -10.70
C TYR A 252 20.46 14.20 -9.69
N LEU A 253 20.48 14.63 -8.43
CA LEU A 253 21.26 13.99 -7.36
C LEU A 253 20.74 12.60 -7.01
N LEU A 254 19.42 12.38 -7.04
CA LEU A 254 18.81 11.06 -6.89
C LEU A 254 19.24 10.12 -8.02
N ALA A 255 19.24 10.60 -9.26
CA ALA A 255 19.71 9.83 -10.41
C ALA A 255 21.17 9.39 -10.25
N GLN A 256 22.07 10.28 -9.81
CA GLN A 256 23.47 9.93 -9.55
C GLN A 256 23.59 8.88 -8.44
N ARG A 257 22.77 8.99 -7.40
CA ARG A 257 22.74 8.01 -6.30
C ARG A 257 22.26 6.64 -6.80
N ALA A 258 21.19 6.61 -7.62
CA ALA A 258 20.65 5.38 -8.21
C ALA A 258 21.67 4.69 -9.13
N VAL A 259 22.44 5.45 -9.95
CA VAL A 259 23.56 4.88 -10.73
C VAL A 259 24.58 4.21 -9.82
N SER A 260 24.93 4.88 -8.72
CA SER A 260 25.93 4.37 -7.75
C SER A 260 25.45 3.12 -7.01
N ALA A 261 24.13 2.98 -6.85
CA ALA A 261 23.49 1.82 -6.26
C ALA A 261 23.28 0.66 -7.25
N GLY A 262 23.48 0.90 -8.54
CA GLY A 262 23.17 -0.07 -9.60
C GLY A 262 21.68 -0.12 -10.00
N GLU A 263 20.90 0.84 -9.55
CA GLU A 263 19.46 0.99 -9.84
C GLU A 263 19.27 1.74 -11.16
N TYR A 264 19.73 1.16 -12.24
CA TYR A 264 19.88 1.86 -13.51
C TYR A 264 18.55 2.32 -14.12
N ASP A 265 17.48 1.54 -13.99
CA ASP A 265 16.16 1.92 -14.55
C ASP A 265 15.59 3.15 -13.85
N GLU A 266 15.75 3.23 -12.52
CA GLU A 266 15.38 4.39 -11.74
C GLU A 266 16.25 5.61 -12.11
N ALA A 267 17.55 5.40 -12.24
CA ALA A 267 18.48 6.45 -12.66
C ALA A 267 18.10 7.04 -14.03
N ILE A 268 17.79 6.19 -15.01
CA ILE A 268 17.37 6.60 -16.35
C ILE A 268 16.08 7.44 -16.26
N ALA A 269 15.07 6.96 -15.52
CA ALA A 269 13.80 7.68 -15.39
C ALA A 269 13.99 9.05 -14.73
N LEU A 270 14.83 9.15 -13.70
CA LEU A 270 15.13 10.39 -13.00
C LEU A 270 15.90 11.39 -13.91
N TYR A 271 16.90 10.92 -14.64
CA TYR A 271 17.61 11.77 -15.59
C TYR A 271 16.70 12.25 -16.72
N GLU A 272 15.84 11.41 -17.27
CA GLU A 272 14.86 11.78 -18.29
C GLU A 272 13.87 12.84 -17.77
N ALA A 273 13.44 12.72 -16.52
CA ALA A 273 12.59 13.70 -15.87
C ALA A 273 13.28 15.04 -15.62
N CYS A 274 14.61 15.08 -15.58
CA CYS A 274 15.37 16.34 -15.53
C CYS A 274 15.39 17.09 -16.87
N GLY A 275 15.15 16.41 -17.99
CA GLY A 275 15.20 17.01 -19.32
C GLY A 275 16.56 17.62 -19.65
N ALA A 276 16.56 18.89 -20.05
CA ALA A 276 17.79 19.60 -20.41
C ALA A 276 18.56 20.18 -19.20
N TYR A 277 18.31 19.70 -17.99
CA TYR A 277 19.01 20.18 -16.78
C TYR A 277 20.44 19.62 -16.73
N LEU A 278 21.43 20.51 -16.67
CA LEU A 278 22.87 20.17 -16.66
C LEU A 278 23.22 19.18 -17.81
N ASP A 279 23.84 18.06 -17.47
CA ASP A 279 24.21 16.95 -18.37
C ASP A 279 23.30 15.71 -18.20
N ALA A 280 22.03 15.91 -17.78
CA ALA A 280 21.11 14.81 -17.48
C ALA A 280 20.86 13.88 -18.70
N GLU A 281 20.85 14.43 -19.92
CA GLU A 281 20.71 13.62 -21.15
C GLU A 281 21.92 12.66 -21.32
N ASP A 282 23.13 13.15 -21.07
CA ASP A 282 24.34 12.31 -21.09
C ASP A 282 24.35 11.34 -19.90
N GLY A 283 23.93 11.77 -18.72
CA GLY A 283 23.74 10.93 -17.55
C GLY A 283 22.79 9.77 -17.80
N ALA A 284 21.69 9.98 -18.51
CA ALA A 284 20.76 8.92 -18.91
C ALA A 284 21.42 7.93 -19.88
N MET A 285 22.21 8.42 -20.83
CA MET A 285 22.98 7.55 -21.74
C MET A 285 24.03 6.72 -21.00
N GLN A 286 24.75 7.33 -20.04
CA GLN A 286 25.70 6.61 -19.18
C GLN A 286 25.01 5.53 -18.34
N ALA A 287 23.83 5.84 -17.76
CA ALA A 287 23.06 4.85 -16.98
C ALA A 287 22.59 3.67 -17.85
N ARG A 288 22.12 3.92 -19.07
CA ARG A 288 21.78 2.86 -20.03
C ARG A 288 22.99 2.01 -20.40
N TYR A 289 24.15 2.65 -20.63
CA TYR A 289 25.39 1.94 -20.90
C TYR A 289 25.82 1.06 -19.70
N ALA A 290 25.77 1.61 -18.49
CA ALA A 290 26.09 0.88 -17.27
C ALA A 290 25.13 -0.31 -17.05
N LYS A 291 23.82 -0.14 -17.34
CA LYS A 291 22.85 -1.24 -17.33
C LYS A 291 23.22 -2.35 -18.30
N ALA A 292 23.56 -2.01 -19.54
CA ALA A 292 23.98 -2.97 -20.54
C ALA A 292 25.27 -3.71 -20.13
N ALA A 293 26.23 -3.01 -19.53
CA ALA A 293 27.45 -3.60 -19.00
C ALA A 293 27.15 -4.57 -17.83
N ALA A 294 26.25 -4.19 -16.92
CA ALA A 294 25.85 -5.04 -15.81
C ALA A 294 25.17 -6.34 -16.31
N LEU A 295 24.34 -6.28 -17.34
CA LEU A 295 23.75 -7.47 -17.98
C LEU A 295 24.84 -8.39 -18.54
N PHE A 296 25.86 -7.81 -19.19
CA PHE A 296 26.99 -8.58 -19.69
C PHE A 296 27.76 -9.29 -18.57
N ASP A 297 28.03 -8.57 -17.48
CA ASP A 297 28.73 -9.12 -16.30
C ASP A 297 27.91 -10.21 -15.60
N ALA A 298 26.58 -10.09 -15.64
CA ALA A 298 25.65 -11.12 -15.16
C ALA A 298 25.51 -12.33 -16.10
N GLN A 299 26.23 -12.32 -17.24
CA GLN A 299 26.16 -13.34 -18.28
C GLN A 299 24.82 -13.41 -19.03
N GLU A 300 24.00 -12.34 -18.93
CA GLU A 300 22.77 -12.17 -19.69
C GLU A 300 23.08 -11.60 -21.09
N TYR A 301 23.86 -12.31 -21.87
CA TYR A 301 24.51 -11.81 -23.08
C TYR A 301 23.52 -11.38 -24.16
N GLU A 302 22.40 -12.07 -24.34
CA GLU A 302 21.35 -11.70 -25.30
C GLU A 302 20.75 -10.33 -24.92
N ALA A 303 20.41 -10.16 -23.65
CA ALA A 303 19.86 -8.91 -23.14
C ALA A 303 20.89 -7.77 -23.24
N ALA A 304 22.15 -8.06 -22.92
CA ALA A 304 23.25 -7.11 -23.05
C ALA A 304 23.43 -6.65 -24.50
N ALA A 305 23.41 -7.56 -25.46
CA ALA A 305 23.54 -7.24 -26.89
C ALA A 305 22.42 -6.29 -27.34
N LYS A 306 21.17 -6.56 -26.95
CA LYS A 306 20.01 -5.70 -27.26
C LYS A 306 20.16 -4.33 -26.62
N ALA A 307 20.53 -4.28 -25.32
CA ALA A 307 20.69 -3.03 -24.60
C ALA A 307 21.83 -2.17 -25.17
N PHE A 308 22.97 -2.74 -25.53
CA PHE A 308 24.04 -2.02 -26.23
C PHE A 308 23.63 -1.56 -27.64
N ALA A 309 22.82 -2.34 -28.36
CA ALA A 309 22.33 -1.94 -29.69
C ALA A 309 21.46 -0.69 -29.66
N GLU A 310 20.65 -0.51 -28.61
CA GLU A 310 19.83 0.69 -28.40
C GLU A 310 20.66 1.96 -28.21
N LEU A 311 21.90 1.83 -27.72
CA LEU A 311 22.82 2.94 -27.52
C LEU A 311 23.47 3.45 -28.83
N GLY A 312 23.38 2.70 -29.90
CA GLY A 312 23.83 3.09 -31.24
C GLY A 312 25.34 3.35 -31.31
N SER A 313 25.71 4.63 -31.41
CA SER A 313 27.13 5.03 -31.53
C SER A 313 27.70 5.61 -30.23
N TYR A 314 27.00 5.42 -29.12
CA TYR A 314 27.47 5.91 -27.83
C TYR A 314 28.68 5.08 -27.37
N GLU A 315 29.79 5.75 -27.06
CA GLU A 315 31.05 5.13 -26.64
C GLU A 315 31.49 3.94 -27.56
N ASP A 316 31.77 2.79 -26.95
CA ASP A 316 32.13 1.54 -27.66
C ASP A 316 30.92 0.60 -27.79
N ALA A 317 29.67 1.06 -27.65
CA ALA A 317 28.46 0.23 -27.65
C ALA A 317 28.39 -0.73 -28.85
N LYS A 318 28.79 -0.27 -30.05
CA LYS A 318 28.83 -1.14 -31.26
C LYS A 318 29.76 -2.32 -31.10
N GLN A 319 30.92 -2.13 -30.46
CA GLN A 319 31.85 -3.23 -30.18
C GLN A 319 31.28 -4.15 -29.12
N ARG A 320 30.66 -3.58 -28.07
CA ARG A 320 30.00 -4.32 -26.98
C ARG A 320 28.84 -5.18 -27.48
N VAL A 321 28.06 -4.72 -28.47
CA VAL A 321 27.07 -5.57 -29.16
C VAL A 321 27.74 -6.82 -29.72
N THR A 322 28.82 -6.65 -30.49
CA THR A 322 29.55 -7.78 -31.09
C THR A 322 30.09 -8.73 -30.01
N ASP A 323 30.71 -8.18 -28.95
CA ASP A 323 31.26 -8.97 -27.84
C ASP A 323 30.18 -9.77 -27.11
N SER A 324 28.99 -9.15 -26.93
CA SER A 324 27.84 -9.79 -26.28
C SER A 324 27.25 -10.90 -27.16
N GLU A 325 27.08 -10.65 -28.47
CA GLU A 325 26.61 -11.66 -29.41
C GLU A 325 27.58 -12.85 -29.49
N ASP A 326 28.88 -12.57 -29.47
CA ASP A 326 29.89 -13.61 -29.47
C ASP A 326 29.91 -14.44 -28.18
N ALA A 327 29.77 -13.78 -27.04
CA ALA A 327 29.65 -14.45 -25.76
C ALA A 327 28.38 -15.31 -25.66
N TRP A 328 27.27 -14.85 -26.28
CA TRP A 328 26.00 -15.56 -26.27
C TRP A 328 25.98 -16.78 -27.18
N LEU A 329 26.46 -16.65 -28.42
CA LEU A 329 26.15 -17.59 -29.50
C LEU A 329 27.39 -18.34 -30.04
N SER A 330 28.60 -17.84 -29.80
CA SER A 330 29.79 -18.41 -30.47
C SER A 330 30.12 -19.83 -30.05
N ALA A 331 29.83 -20.19 -28.80
CA ALA A 331 30.09 -21.54 -28.29
C ALA A 331 29.20 -22.57 -29.01
N ASP A 332 27.89 -22.34 -29.00
CA ASP A 332 26.91 -23.25 -29.59
C ASP A 332 27.02 -23.27 -31.11
N TYR A 333 27.30 -22.11 -31.74
CA TYR A 333 27.54 -22.02 -33.16
C TYR A 333 28.77 -22.88 -33.60
N ASN A 334 29.88 -22.77 -32.85
CA ASN A 334 31.09 -23.53 -33.18
C ASN A 334 30.93 -25.03 -32.90
N SER A 335 30.22 -25.39 -31.81
CA SER A 335 29.88 -26.78 -31.48
C SER A 335 29.00 -27.38 -32.58
N ALA A 336 27.90 -26.75 -32.92
CA ALA A 336 26.99 -27.20 -33.97
C ALA A 336 27.66 -27.31 -35.34
N ARG A 337 28.58 -26.40 -35.66
CA ARG A 337 29.38 -26.47 -36.88
C ARG A 337 30.28 -27.71 -36.89
N MET A 338 30.98 -27.97 -35.78
CA MET A 338 31.84 -29.14 -35.64
C MET A 338 31.02 -30.44 -35.76
N ASP A 339 29.90 -30.52 -35.07
CA ASP A 339 29.00 -31.67 -35.11
C ASP A 339 28.39 -31.88 -36.51
N THR A 340 28.12 -30.81 -37.25
CA THR A 340 27.68 -30.87 -38.65
C THR A 340 28.77 -31.51 -39.53
N GLU A 341 30.04 -31.11 -39.37
CA GLU A 341 31.18 -31.66 -40.09
C GLU A 341 31.41 -33.14 -39.74
N LEU A 342 31.14 -33.54 -38.50
CA LEU A 342 31.26 -34.92 -38.03
C LEU A 342 30.03 -35.79 -38.37
N GLY A 343 28.94 -35.19 -38.85
CA GLY A 343 27.68 -35.89 -39.13
C GLY A 343 26.85 -36.22 -37.90
N ASN A 344 27.12 -35.57 -36.77
CA ASN A 344 26.39 -35.75 -35.50
C ASN A 344 25.08 -34.93 -35.50
N TYR A 345 24.23 -35.16 -36.50
CA TYR A 345 23.02 -34.32 -36.70
C TYR A 345 22.08 -34.28 -35.51
N ALA A 346 22.04 -35.33 -34.68
CA ALA A 346 21.22 -35.31 -33.48
C ALA A 346 21.71 -34.26 -32.47
N ALA A 347 23.03 -34.14 -32.25
CA ALA A 347 23.60 -33.11 -31.37
C ALA A 347 23.33 -31.71 -31.91
N VAL A 348 23.51 -31.48 -33.23
CA VAL A 348 23.17 -30.18 -33.84
C VAL A 348 21.70 -29.78 -33.61
N ILE A 349 20.78 -30.76 -33.73
CA ILE A 349 19.35 -30.52 -33.50
C ILE A 349 19.09 -30.13 -32.04
N ASP A 350 19.70 -30.84 -31.10
CA ASP A 350 19.50 -30.57 -29.68
C ASP A 350 20.09 -29.22 -29.25
N GLU A 351 21.29 -28.87 -29.74
CA GLU A 351 21.96 -27.60 -29.47
C GLU A 351 21.22 -26.39 -30.06
N LEU A 352 20.76 -26.51 -31.33
CA LEU A 352 20.17 -25.36 -32.02
C LEU A 352 18.65 -25.24 -31.89
N ALA A 353 17.97 -26.19 -31.24
CA ALA A 353 16.52 -26.19 -31.13
C ALA A 353 15.96 -24.94 -30.46
N ALA A 354 16.64 -24.42 -29.41
CA ALA A 354 16.24 -23.23 -28.70
C ALA A 354 16.30 -21.94 -29.53
N TYR A 355 17.13 -21.94 -30.56
CA TYR A 355 17.38 -20.78 -31.40
C TYR A 355 16.55 -20.74 -32.68
N TYR A 356 15.89 -21.83 -33.06
CA TYR A 356 15.24 -21.95 -34.37
C TYR A 356 14.11 -20.96 -34.60
N GLU A 357 13.36 -20.61 -33.55
CA GLU A 357 12.26 -19.61 -33.59
C GLU A 357 12.72 -18.23 -33.14
N SER A 358 13.98 -18.07 -32.70
CA SER A 358 14.53 -16.81 -32.19
C SER A 358 15.05 -15.93 -33.35
N GLU A 359 14.95 -14.61 -33.13
CA GLU A 359 15.60 -13.65 -34.03
C GLU A 359 17.09 -13.59 -33.70
N LEU A 360 17.93 -14.13 -34.61
CA LEU A 360 19.36 -14.17 -34.41
C LEU A 360 20.07 -12.98 -35.08
N PRO A 361 21.19 -12.51 -34.49
CA PRO A 361 22.08 -11.56 -35.16
C PRO A 361 22.49 -12.03 -36.56
N PRO A 362 22.63 -11.11 -37.53
CA PRO A 362 22.94 -11.50 -38.93
C PRO A 362 24.17 -12.41 -39.11
N ARG A 363 25.18 -12.25 -38.24
CA ARG A 363 26.40 -13.08 -38.26
C ARG A 363 26.17 -14.52 -37.82
N TYR A 364 25.10 -14.80 -37.10
CA TYR A 364 24.69 -16.11 -36.60
C TYR A 364 23.44 -16.67 -37.30
N ALA A 365 22.85 -15.93 -38.23
CA ALA A 365 21.62 -16.32 -38.94
C ALA A 365 21.74 -17.71 -39.61
N GLN A 366 22.95 -18.15 -40.01
CA GLN A 366 23.18 -19.47 -40.59
C GLN A 366 22.91 -20.64 -39.60
N MET A 367 22.76 -20.39 -38.30
CA MET A 367 22.33 -21.42 -37.34
C MET A 367 20.96 -22.00 -37.70
N HIS A 368 20.05 -21.18 -38.22
CA HIS A 368 18.75 -21.66 -38.71
C HIS A 368 18.92 -22.65 -39.89
N ASP A 369 19.77 -22.32 -40.85
CA ASP A 369 20.05 -23.21 -41.99
C ASP A 369 20.75 -24.52 -41.55
N MET A 370 21.64 -24.43 -40.56
CA MET A 370 22.29 -25.57 -39.94
C MET A 370 21.29 -26.51 -39.29
N TYR A 371 20.36 -25.93 -38.46
CA TYR A 371 19.30 -26.70 -37.83
C TYR A 371 18.40 -27.41 -38.83
N GLU A 372 17.88 -26.68 -39.83
CA GLU A 372 17.07 -27.28 -40.89
C GLU A 372 17.81 -28.38 -41.66
N SER A 373 19.09 -28.13 -42.00
CA SER A 373 19.92 -29.10 -42.69
C SER A 373 20.18 -30.36 -41.87
N ALA A 374 20.44 -30.19 -40.56
CA ALA A 374 20.61 -31.31 -39.63
C ALA A 374 19.32 -32.12 -39.47
N CYS A 375 18.17 -31.47 -39.33
CA CYS A 375 16.87 -32.12 -39.29
C CYS A 375 16.62 -32.97 -40.56
N LEU A 376 16.90 -32.41 -41.73
CA LEU A 376 16.76 -33.13 -43.00
C LEU A 376 17.73 -34.30 -43.12
N ALA A 377 18.99 -34.13 -42.72
CA ALA A 377 20.00 -35.18 -42.76
C ALA A 377 19.66 -36.31 -41.78
N ARG A 378 19.27 -35.98 -40.53
CA ARG A 378 18.87 -36.97 -39.53
C ARG A 378 17.64 -37.76 -39.95
N ALA A 379 16.66 -37.07 -40.53
CA ALA A 379 15.48 -37.74 -41.07
C ALA A 379 15.85 -38.73 -42.23
N GLN A 380 16.85 -38.39 -43.04
CA GLN A 380 17.36 -39.28 -44.08
C GLN A 380 18.09 -40.51 -43.52
N GLU A 381 18.93 -40.32 -42.49
CA GLU A 381 19.58 -41.43 -41.78
C GLU A 381 18.56 -42.40 -41.19
N LEU A 382 17.58 -41.88 -40.46
CA LEU A 382 16.53 -42.70 -39.87
C LEU A 382 15.75 -43.49 -40.92
N THR A 383 15.45 -42.84 -42.05
CA THR A 383 14.79 -43.51 -43.17
C THR A 383 15.68 -44.64 -43.78
N ALA A 384 16.97 -44.39 -43.92
CA ALA A 384 17.92 -45.38 -44.44
C ALA A 384 18.12 -46.59 -43.47
N LEU A 385 17.98 -46.33 -42.17
CA LEU A 385 17.99 -47.38 -41.13
C LEU A 385 16.66 -48.14 -41.03
N GLY A 386 15.68 -47.86 -41.89
CA GLY A 386 14.37 -48.51 -41.85
C GLY A 386 13.43 -47.95 -40.77
N LYS A 387 13.73 -46.79 -40.21
CA LYS A 387 12.98 -46.11 -39.15
C LYS A 387 12.34 -44.81 -39.64
N PRO A 388 11.54 -44.80 -40.71
CA PRO A 388 11.01 -43.56 -41.26
C PRO A 388 10.09 -42.83 -40.31
N LEU A 389 9.36 -43.54 -39.42
CA LEU A 389 8.42 -42.91 -38.50
C LEU A 389 9.12 -42.12 -37.39
N ASP A 390 10.34 -42.52 -36.98
CA ASP A 390 11.18 -41.73 -36.06
C ASP A 390 11.64 -40.41 -36.70
N ALA A 391 11.64 -40.31 -38.02
CA ALA A 391 11.97 -39.10 -38.74
C ALA A 391 10.83 -38.07 -38.76
N LEU A 392 9.58 -38.49 -38.58
CA LEU A 392 8.42 -37.62 -38.70
C LEU A 392 8.39 -36.48 -37.65
N PRO A 393 8.64 -36.72 -36.36
CA PRO A 393 8.70 -35.65 -35.37
C PRO A 393 9.77 -34.60 -35.70
N ILE A 394 10.91 -35.05 -36.23
CA ILE A 394 12.02 -34.17 -36.64
C ILE A 394 11.60 -33.30 -37.83
N LEU A 395 10.98 -33.90 -38.87
CA LEU A 395 10.48 -33.18 -40.03
C LEU A 395 9.37 -32.17 -39.68
N LYS A 396 8.53 -32.50 -38.72
CA LYS A 396 7.48 -31.60 -38.23
C LYS A 396 8.03 -30.33 -37.55
N ARG A 397 9.18 -30.42 -36.88
CA ARG A 397 9.84 -29.23 -36.28
C ARG A 397 10.20 -28.17 -37.32
N ILE A 398 10.43 -28.60 -38.57
CA ILE A 398 10.80 -27.73 -39.70
C ILE A 398 9.74 -27.81 -40.82
N GLU A 399 8.46 -27.89 -40.46
CA GLU A 399 7.36 -28.04 -41.44
C GLU A 399 7.26 -26.88 -42.45
N GLY A 400 7.82 -25.71 -42.10
CA GLY A 400 7.99 -24.56 -42.98
C GLY A 400 8.90 -24.85 -44.17
N ASN A 401 9.87 -25.74 -43.99
CA ASN A 401 10.90 -26.08 -45.00
C ASN A 401 10.30 -26.90 -46.16
N LYS A 402 10.57 -26.46 -47.40
CA LYS A 402 10.03 -27.10 -48.62
C LYS A 402 10.46 -28.56 -48.75
N ASN A 403 11.72 -28.90 -48.36
CA ASN A 403 12.22 -30.24 -48.45
C ASN A 403 11.65 -31.18 -47.40
N ALA A 404 11.37 -30.65 -46.20
CA ALA A 404 10.67 -31.39 -45.14
C ALA A 404 9.23 -31.72 -45.56
N LYS A 405 8.49 -30.74 -46.11
CA LYS A 405 7.15 -30.98 -46.69
C LYS A 405 7.18 -32.09 -47.72
N LYS A 406 8.12 -32.04 -48.66
CA LYS A 406 8.26 -33.07 -49.70
C LYS A 406 8.58 -34.46 -49.13
N ARG A 407 9.39 -34.55 -48.05
CA ARG A 407 9.67 -35.83 -47.40
C ARG A 407 8.46 -36.36 -46.63
N MET A 408 7.67 -35.51 -46.00
CA MET A 408 6.40 -35.88 -45.32
C MET A 408 5.31 -36.34 -46.28
N GLU A 409 5.46 -36.14 -47.60
CA GLU A 409 4.59 -36.70 -48.63
C GLU A 409 4.86 -38.19 -48.90
N ALA A 410 5.88 -38.81 -48.25
CA ALA A 410 6.14 -40.25 -48.39
C ALA A 410 4.93 -41.09 -47.96
N TYR A 411 4.66 -42.19 -48.65
CA TYR A 411 3.46 -42.99 -48.43
C TYR A 411 3.28 -43.50 -47.01
N VAL A 412 4.37 -43.81 -46.31
CA VAL A 412 4.32 -44.28 -44.93
C VAL A 412 3.67 -43.23 -43.97
N TYR A 413 3.96 -41.96 -44.19
CA TYR A 413 3.34 -40.88 -43.41
C TYR A 413 1.89 -40.60 -43.78
N GLN A 414 1.56 -40.81 -45.07
CA GLN A 414 0.18 -40.63 -45.54
C GLN A 414 -0.79 -41.71 -45.08
N LEU A 415 -0.26 -42.81 -44.50
CA LEU A 415 -1.07 -43.86 -43.89
C LEU A 415 -1.50 -43.51 -42.47
N ILE A 416 -0.84 -42.59 -41.80
CA ILE A 416 -1.20 -42.22 -40.44
C ILE A 416 -2.66 -41.74 -40.43
N GLY A 417 -3.46 -42.37 -39.55
CA GLY A 417 -4.89 -42.11 -39.47
C GLY A 417 -5.71 -43.37 -39.26
N ARG A 418 -7.02 -43.20 -39.25
CA ARG A 418 -8.03 -44.27 -39.20
C ARG A 418 -8.62 -44.49 -40.54
N TRP A 419 -8.69 -45.76 -40.95
CA TRP A 419 -9.13 -46.17 -42.28
C TRP A 419 -10.09 -47.34 -42.18
N LYS A 420 -10.93 -47.52 -43.21
CA LYS A 420 -11.87 -48.61 -43.30
C LYS A 420 -11.88 -49.21 -44.70
N ASP A 421 -11.87 -50.54 -44.78
CA ASP A 421 -12.01 -51.23 -46.03
C ASP A 421 -13.49 -51.38 -46.47
N THR A 422 -13.75 -51.88 -47.65
CA THR A 422 -15.10 -52.08 -48.22
C THR A 422 -15.92 -53.15 -47.44
N ARG A 423 -15.31 -53.91 -46.57
CA ARG A 423 -15.95 -54.95 -45.72
C ARG A 423 -16.21 -54.46 -44.31
N GLY A 424 -15.78 -53.24 -43.98
CA GLY A 424 -15.99 -52.63 -42.70
C GLY A 424 -14.83 -52.88 -41.73
N THR A 425 -13.74 -53.53 -42.14
CA THR A 425 -12.56 -53.74 -41.30
C THR A 425 -11.84 -52.41 -41.12
N GLU A 426 -11.53 -52.07 -39.85
CA GLU A 426 -10.79 -50.87 -39.47
C GLU A 426 -9.27 -51.14 -39.44
N TYR A 427 -8.54 -50.10 -39.87
CA TYR A 427 -7.07 -50.01 -39.89
C TYR A 427 -6.69 -48.70 -39.24
N VAL A 428 -5.93 -48.77 -38.16
CA VAL A 428 -5.42 -47.60 -37.46
C VAL A 428 -3.91 -47.60 -37.55
N PHE A 429 -3.34 -46.53 -38.05
CA PHE A 429 -1.88 -46.33 -38.13
C PHE A 429 -1.52 -45.06 -37.34
N ARG A 430 -0.63 -45.16 -36.35
CA ARG A 430 -0.29 -44.05 -35.45
C ARG A 430 1.10 -43.52 -35.74
N GLU A 431 1.38 -42.32 -35.32
CA GLU A 431 2.66 -41.64 -35.53
C GLU A 431 3.82 -42.34 -34.85
N ASP A 432 3.58 -43.01 -33.74
CA ASP A 432 4.56 -43.79 -32.97
C ASP A 432 4.94 -45.13 -33.65
N GLY A 433 4.41 -45.41 -34.82
CA GLY A 433 4.63 -46.65 -35.55
C GLY A 433 3.77 -47.80 -35.10
N SER A 434 2.90 -47.62 -34.11
CA SER A 434 1.92 -48.62 -33.74
C SER A 434 0.78 -48.65 -34.75
N CYS A 435 0.18 -49.83 -34.90
CA CYS A 435 -1.03 -50.00 -35.73
C CYS A 435 -2.00 -50.96 -35.08
N CYS A 436 -3.29 -50.79 -35.41
CA CYS A 436 -4.32 -51.78 -35.09
C CYS A 436 -5.05 -52.16 -36.39
N ILE A 437 -5.00 -53.41 -36.76
CA ILE A 437 -5.65 -53.94 -37.95
C ILE A 437 -6.63 -55.04 -37.57
N ALA A 438 -7.91 -54.80 -37.83
CA ALA A 438 -8.98 -55.76 -37.48
C ALA A 438 -9.02 -56.07 -35.98
N GLY A 439 -8.68 -55.11 -35.10
CA GLY A 439 -8.62 -55.28 -33.66
C GLY A 439 -7.34 -55.95 -33.12
N LYS A 440 -6.39 -56.24 -33.97
CA LYS A 440 -5.06 -56.77 -33.58
C LYS A 440 -4.04 -55.62 -33.58
N GLU A 441 -3.47 -55.35 -32.40
CA GLU A 441 -2.38 -54.37 -32.24
C GLU A 441 -1.05 -54.94 -32.82
N GLY A 442 -0.23 -54.04 -33.32
CA GLY A 442 1.06 -54.31 -33.89
C GLY A 442 1.82 -53.08 -34.22
N TYR A 443 2.84 -53.19 -35.04
CA TYR A 443 3.66 -52.09 -35.55
C TYR A 443 3.69 -52.06 -37.05
N PHE A 444 3.87 -50.88 -37.65
CA PHE A 444 4.04 -50.72 -39.08
C PHE A 444 5.25 -49.84 -39.38
N GLY A 445 5.76 -49.98 -40.56
CA GLY A 445 6.88 -49.22 -41.06
C GLY A 445 7.03 -49.44 -42.55
N GLY A 446 8.21 -49.21 -43.08
CA GLY A 446 8.53 -49.46 -44.46
C GLY A 446 9.24 -48.28 -45.13
N SER A 447 9.75 -48.54 -46.32
CA SER A 447 10.40 -47.54 -47.15
C SER A 447 9.82 -47.54 -48.57
N GLY A 448 9.70 -46.34 -49.14
CA GLY A 448 9.16 -46.22 -50.48
C GLY A 448 7.70 -46.64 -50.60
N TYR A 449 7.43 -47.70 -51.37
CA TYR A 449 6.06 -48.18 -51.65
C TYR A 449 5.69 -49.44 -50.85
N GLU A 450 6.60 -49.97 -50.03
CA GLU A 450 6.34 -51.15 -49.24
C GLU A 450 6.03 -50.78 -47.79
N ILE A 451 4.99 -51.38 -47.24
CA ILE A 451 4.61 -51.30 -45.84
C ILE A 451 4.91 -52.64 -45.19
N THR A 452 5.64 -52.58 -44.11
CA THR A 452 5.88 -53.73 -43.24
C THR A 452 4.94 -53.65 -42.04
N VAL A 453 4.38 -54.76 -41.64
CA VAL A 453 3.53 -54.89 -40.46
C VAL A 453 4.03 -56.09 -39.66
N GLY A 454 4.09 -55.99 -38.33
CA GLY A 454 4.56 -57.06 -37.47
C GLY A 454 4.24 -56.80 -35.99
N ASP A 455 4.58 -57.77 -35.14
CA ASP A 455 4.32 -57.75 -33.71
C ASP A 455 5.43 -56.99 -32.93
N GLU A 456 6.50 -56.59 -33.60
CA GLU A 456 7.62 -55.85 -33.00
C GLU A 456 7.83 -54.50 -33.71
N PRO A 457 8.39 -53.49 -33.02
CA PRO A 457 8.75 -52.21 -33.61
C PRO A 457 9.71 -52.43 -34.81
N TYR A 458 9.52 -51.60 -35.84
CA TYR A 458 10.29 -51.65 -37.10
C TYR A 458 10.28 -53.03 -37.82
N PRO A 459 9.10 -53.56 -38.15
CA PRO A 459 8.99 -54.85 -38.79
C PRO A 459 9.73 -54.87 -40.14
N THR A 460 10.48 -55.95 -40.39
CA THR A 460 11.35 -56.07 -41.58
C THR A 460 10.73 -56.86 -42.73
N LYS A 461 9.59 -57.53 -42.47
CA LYS A 461 8.86 -58.27 -43.50
C LYS A 461 7.74 -57.47 -44.08
N GLY A 462 7.81 -57.21 -45.40
CA GLY A 462 6.75 -56.53 -46.12
C GLY A 462 5.51 -57.40 -46.21
N GLU A 463 4.34 -56.86 -45.80
CA GLU A 463 3.02 -57.50 -45.95
C GLU A 463 2.20 -56.84 -47.05
N TYR A 464 2.39 -55.55 -47.26
CA TYR A 464 1.62 -54.79 -48.25
C TYR A 464 2.53 -53.87 -49.09
N SER A 465 2.12 -53.58 -50.32
CA SER A 465 2.66 -52.46 -51.07
C SER A 465 1.57 -51.38 -51.27
N VAL A 466 1.97 -50.13 -51.23
CA VAL A 466 1.07 -48.99 -51.55
C VAL A 466 0.99 -48.88 -53.06
N VAL A 467 -0.18 -49.11 -53.61
CA VAL A 467 -0.43 -48.97 -55.06
C VAL A 467 -0.74 -47.53 -55.43
N SER A 468 -1.50 -46.87 -54.57
CA SER A 468 -1.84 -45.43 -54.76
C SER A 468 -2.38 -44.81 -53.50
N VAL A 469 -2.09 -43.49 -53.30
CA VAL A 469 -2.77 -42.61 -52.36
C VAL A 469 -3.44 -41.48 -53.14
N ARG A 470 -4.73 -41.30 -53.00
CA ARG A 470 -5.51 -40.23 -53.66
C ARG A 470 -6.46 -39.59 -52.68
N GLY A 471 -6.05 -38.47 -52.11
CA GLY A 471 -6.82 -37.78 -51.12
C GLY A 471 -7.17 -38.68 -49.91
N LYS A 472 -8.43 -38.86 -49.61
CA LYS A 472 -8.93 -39.70 -48.51
C LYS A 472 -9.05 -41.20 -48.86
N THR A 473 -8.29 -41.70 -49.85
CA THR A 473 -8.30 -43.11 -50.25
C THR A 473 -6.91 -43.65 -50.45
N VAL A 474 -6.62 -44.79 -49.84
CA VAL A 474 -5.39 -45.55 -50.02
C VAL A 474 -5.71 -46.91 -50.64
N THR A 475 -4.88 -47.36 -51.57
CA THR A 475 -4.98 -48.69 -52.13
C THR A 475 -3.73 -49.47 -51.77
N LEU A 476 -3.90 -50.55 -51.01
CA LEU A 476 -2.85 -51.49 -50.62
C LEU A 476 -2.94 -52.77 -51.42
N ARG A 477 -1.79 -53.41 -51.70
CA ARG A 477 -1.75 -54.76 -52.31
C ARG A 477 -0.97 -55.70 -51.43
N GLY A 478 -1.62 -56.75 -50.96
CA GLY A 478 -0.94 -57.81 -50.20
C GLY A 478 0.16 -58.49 -51.00
N LEU A 479 1.38 -58.49 -50.49
CA LEU A 479 2.55 -59.04 -51.21
C LEU A 479 2.47 -60.56 -51.37
N GLN A 480 1.94 -61.26 -50.38
CA GLN A 480 1.77 -62.70 -50.44
C GLN A 480 0.47 -63.11 -51.15
N SER A 481 -0.59 -62.38 -50.96
CA SER A 481 -1.92 -62.76 -51.44
C SER A 481 -2.23 -62.20 -52.84
N GLY A 482 -1.47 -61.19 -53.29
CA GLY A 482 -1.72 -60.45 -54.53
C GLY A 482 -3.04 -59.63 -54.52
N ARG A 483 -3.83 -59.70 -53.43
CA ARG A 483 -5.14 -59.04 -53.36
C ARG A 483 -4.98 -57.54 -53.08
N THR A 484 -5.85 -56.75 -53.69
CA THR A 484 -5.92 -55.32 -53.50
C THR A 484 -6.95 -54.97 -52.44
N ILE A 485 -6.61 -54.12 -51.48
CA ILE A 485 -7.47 -53.57 -50.41
C ILE A 485 -7.55 -52.07 -50.62
N ARG A 486 -8.79 -51.57 -50.72
CA ARG A 486 -9.02 -50.12 -50.82
C ARG A 486 -9.55 -49.63 -49.47
N LEU A 487 -8.82 -48.63 -48.90
CA LEU A 487 -9.09 -48.03 -47.65
C LEU A 487 -9.64 -46.61 -47.84
N SER A 488 -10.69 -46.27 -47.09
CA SER A 488 -11.24 -44.91 -47.02
C SER A 488 -10.95 -44.28 -45.69
N TYR A 489 -10.52 -43.03 -45.65
CA TYR A 489 -10.15 -42.29 -44.44
C TYR A 489 -11.32 -41.99 -43.55
N LEU A 490 -11.20 -42.23 -42.28
CA LEU A 490 -12.20 -41.98 -41.26
C LEU A 490 -11.87 -40.78 -40.32
N GLY A 491 -10.59 -40.46 -40.14
CA GLY A 491 -10.14 -39.40 -39.24
C GLY A 491 -8.76 -39.69 -38.69
N GLU A 492 -8.34 -38.87 -37.72
CA GLU A 492 -7.09 -39.03 -37.01
C GLU A 492 -7.04 -40.34 -36.20
N PRO A 493 -5.84 -40.91 -35.93
CA PRO A 493 -5.72 -42.13 -35.14
C PRO A 493 -6.17 -41.91 -33.69
N THR A 494 -6.82 -42.90 -33.10
CA THR A 494 -7.14 -42.90 -31.65
C THR A 494 -5.96 -43.43 -30.84
N ASP A 495 -5.74 -42.83 -29.66
CA ASP A 495 -4.71 -43.29 -28.73
C ASP A 495 -4.98 -44.71 -28.21
N ARG A 496 -3.91 -45.42 -27.76
CA ARG A 496 -3.98 -46.82 -27.30
C ARG A 496 -4.87 -47.03 -26.05
N GLU A 497 -5.13 -45.97 -25.25
CA GLU A 497 -5.78 -46.08 -23.93
C GLU A 497 -7.32 -46.11 -23.96
N GLU A 498 -7.97 -45.76 -25.09
CA GLU A 498 -9.43 -45.72 -25.15
C GLU A 498 -10.11 -47.10 -25.50
N SER A 499 -9.33 -48.16 -25.66
CA SER A 499 -9.89 -49.49 -26.05
C SER A 499 -9.90 -50.54 -24.94
N ALA A 500 -9.51 -50.22 -23.72
CA ALA A 500 -9.58 -51.17 -22.58
C ALA A 500 -10.31 -50.52 -21.40
N ASP A 501 -11.43 -51.08 -21.07
CA ASP A 501 -12.30 -50.89 -19.90
C ASP A 501 -13.57 -50.03 -20.10
N ASN A 502 -14.58 -50.71 -20.62
CA ASN A 502 -15.89 -50.56 -20.04
C ASN A 502 -16.62 -51.94 -20.00
N PRO A 503 -16.45 -52.75 -18.96
CA PRO A 503 -17.34 -53.86 -18.66
C PRO A 503 -18.41 -53.37 -17.70
N GLU A 504 -19.54 -52.83 -18.23
CA GLU A 504 -20.82 -52.83 -17.48
C GLU A 504 -21.89 -52.09 -18.32
N ASN A 505 -22.62 -52.89 -19.15
CA ASN A 505 -24.08 -52.96 -19.17
C ASN A 505 -24.58 -54.01 -20.19
#